data_4c3beeaa60c1d46b27df018f94810dd8
#
_entry.id   4c3beeaa60c1d46b27df018f94810dd8
#
_cell.length_a   1.000
_cell.length_b   1.000
_cell.length_c   1.000
_cell.angle_alpha   90.00
_cell.angle_beta   90.00
_cell.angle_gamma   90.00
#
_symmetry.space_group_name_H-M   'P 1'
#
loop_
_entity.id
_entity.type
_entity.pdbx_description
1 polymer ?
#
loop_
_entity_poly.entity_id
_entity_poly.type
_entity_poly.pdbx_seq_one_letter_code
_entity_poly.pdbx_strand_id
1 'polypeptide(L)'
;QDGIYDSTRKVGNYVYLFSQFYPAYKDQVQPAQPRLYVPSVNNELLDSADVLYPAIPQRENGQLVIASVNLEKPDKIQDSKSLIGASGRTYVSTESIYIFGDDYTGEEMQTRIVRFSYKDGEIQAGAAGEINGSINNTFSMDEYEGYLRVVATRYNDGWWGGNMSNSLFVLDDKLKMVGKVEDLAKGEQIYSARFMGDTGYFVTYRQMDPLFSVDLSDPTDPKILGELKITGFSEYLHFYGEDRLLGIGWETDPDTGERLGLKLSMFDISNPAKVKEIDK
;
A
#
# COMPACT_ATOMS: atom_id res chain seq x y z
N GLN A 1 -20.45 4.11 -13.90
CA GLN A 1 -20.09 3.55 -12.59
C GLN A 1 -20.53 4.50 -11.49
N ASP A 2 -21.27 3.98 -10.53
CA ASP A 2 -21.68 4.77 -9.37
C ASP A 2 -20.50 5.08 -8.48
N GLY A 3 -20.62 6.17 -7.72
CA GLY A 3 -19.62 6.60 -6.78
C GLY A 3 -18.74 7.75 -7.28
N ILE A 4 -17.84 8.16 -6.40
CA ILE A 4 -16.83 9.20 -6.67
C ILE A 4 -15.60 8.51 -7.26
N TYR A 5 -15.12 9.00 -8.39
CA TYR A 5 -13.89 8.50 -9.00
C TYR A 5 -12.72 8.58 -8.00
N ASP A 6 -12.00 7.49 -7.85
CA ASP A 6 -10.80 7.38 -7.02
C ASP A 6 -9.54 7.35 -7.88
N SER A 7 -9.38 6.29 -8.65
CA SER A 7 -8.19 6.08 -9.44
C SER A 7 -8.41 5.13 -10.61
N THR A 8 -7.41 5.05 -11.48
CA THR A 8 -7.39 4.15 -12.63
C THR A 8 -6.01 3.53 -12.78
N ARG A 9 -5.99 2.24 -13.15
CA ARG A 9 -4.74 1.54 -13.48
C ARG A 9 -4.89 0.82 -14.82
N LYS A 10 -3.86 0.94 -15.64
CA LYS A 10 -3.75 0.20 -16.92
C LYS A 10 -2.76 -0.94 -16.74
N VAL A 11 -3.19 -2.14 -17.07
CA VAL A 11 -2.34 -3.35 -17.10
C VAL A 11 -2.60 -4.09 -18.41
N GLY A 12 -1.59 -4.20 -19.24
CA GLY A 12 -1.74 -4.74 -20.60
C GLY A 12 -2.77 -3.95 -21.41
N ASN A 13 -3.75 -4.66 -21.97
CA ASN A 13 -4.86 -4.10 -22.74
C ASN A 13 -6.09 -3.76 -21.90
N TYR A 14 -6.01 -3.86 -20.57
CA TYR A 14 -7.12 -3.63 -19.68
C TYR A 14 -6.90 -2.38 -18.82
N VAL A 15 -8.01 -1.69 -18.57
CA VAL A 15 -8.07 -0.57 -17.62
C VAL A 15 -8.98 -0.97 -16.46
N TYR A 16 -8.49 -0.81 -15.26
CA TYR A 16 -9.23 -1.01 -14.03
C TYR A 16 -9.58 0.36 -13.43
N LEU A 17 -10.87 0.62 -13.26
CA LEU A 17 -11.39 1.86 -12.68
C LEU A 17 -11.83 1.57 -11.25
N PHE A 18 -11.47 2.48 -10.35
CA PHE A 18 -11.85 2.42 -8.95
C PHE A 18 -12.74 3.63 -8.61
N SER A 19 -13.85 3.38 -7.93
CA SER A 19 -14.69 4.45 -7.38
C SER A 19 -15.18 4.11 -5.99
N GLN A 20 -15.36 5.15 -5.17
CA GLN A 20 -15.93 5.07 -3.83
C GLN A 20 -17.41 5.32 -3.87
N PHE A 21 -18.20 4.32 -3.53
CA PHE A 21 -19.65 4.41 -3.46
C PHE A 21 -20.10 4.47 -1.99
N TYR A 22 -20.88 5.50 -1.67
CA TYR A 22 -21.45 5.67 -0.34
C TYR A 22 -22.97 5.46 -0.43
N PRO A 23 -23.50 4.39 0.17
CA PRO A 23 -24.94 4.19 0.25
C PRO A 23 -25.61 5.39 0.92
N ALA A 24 -26.71 5.87 0.36
CA ALA A 24 -27.43 6.98 0.95
C ALA A 24 -28.14 6.52 2.22
N TYR A 25 -27.62 6.86 3.39
CA TYR A 25 -28.32 6.71 4.66
C TYR A 25 -29.42 7.78 4.73
N LYS A 26 -30.64 7.38 4.49
CA LYS A 26 -31.83 8.17 4.89
C LYS A 26 -32.50 7.43 6.03
N ASP A 27 -32.90 8.17 7.07
CA ASP A 27 -33.62 7.66 8.25
C ASP A 27 -34.94 6.94 7.94
N GLN A 28 -35.35 6.94 6.67
CA GLN A 28 -36.52 6.25 6.15
C GLN A 28 -36.20 5.62 4.80
N VAL A 29 -35.49 4.53 4.82
CA VAL A 29 -35.26 3.74 3.61
C VAL A 29 -36.52 2.91 3.33
N GLN A 30 -37.21 3.25 2.26
CA GLN A 30 -38.18 2.31 1.72
C GLN A 30 -37.44 1.06 1.21
N PRO A 31 -37.85 -0.16 1.63
CA PRO A 31 -37.09 -1.40 1.31
C PRO A 31 -37.04 -1.72 -0.18
N ALA A 32 -37.55 -0.89 -1.04
CA ALA A 32 -37.75 -1.17 -2.47
C ALA A 32 -36.77 -0.45 -3.41
N GLN A 33 -35.69 0.15 -2.91
CA GLN A 33 -34.72 0.82 -3.81
C GLN A 33 -33.31 0.20 -3.70
N PRO A 34 -33.04 -0.88 -4.45
CA PRO A 34 -31.72 -1.55 -4.43
C PRO A 34 -30.53 -0.61 -4.73
N ARG A 35 -30.74 0.43 -5.55
CA ARG A 35 -29.74 1.45 -5.91
C ARG A 35 -29.16 2.23 -4.73
N LEU A 36 -29.79 2.20 -3.58
CA LEU A 36 -29.27 2.85 -2.39
C LEU A 36 -28.14 2.04 -1.74
N TYR A 37 -28.04 0.75 -2.02
CA TYR A 37 -27.13 -0.19 -1.39
C TYR A 37 -26.27 -0.97 -2.37
N VAL A 38 -26.76 -1.17 -3.59
CA VAL A 38 -26.05 -1.88 -4.66
C VAL A 38 -25.61 -0.87 -5.69
N PRO A 39 -24.32 -0.71 -5.92
CA PRO A 39 -23.80 0.20 -6.94
C PRO A 39 -24.15 -0.29 -8.34
N SER A 40 -24.15 0.63 -9.30
CA SER A 40 -24.31 0.32 -10.72
C SER A 40 -23.02 0.59 -11.50
N VAL A 41 -22.79 -0.22 -12.53
CA VAL A 41 -21.75 -0.03 -13.52
C VAL A 41 -22.40 -0.07 -14.89
N ASN A 42 -22.09 0.91 -15.73
CA ASN A 42 -22.71 1.07 -17.06
C ASN A 42 -24.27 1.10 -17.02
N ASN A 43 -24.83 1.77 -15.99
CA ASN A 43 -26.28 1.87 -15.71
C ASN A 43 -27.00 0.55 -15.35
N GLU A 44 -26.27 -0.52 -15.12
CA GLU A 44 -26.79 -1.80 -14.64
C GLU A 44 -26.35 -2.02 -13.19
N LEU A 45 -27.27 -2.47 -12.32
CA LEU A 45 -26.94 -2.84 -10.94
C LEU A 45 -25.98 -4.06 -10.97
N LEU A 46 -25.00 -4.08 -10.08
CA LEU A 46 -24.18 -5.26 -9.89
C LEU A 46 -25.05 -6.44 -9.47
N ASP A 47 -24.67 -7.64 -9.92
CA ASP A 47 -25.22 -8.87 -9.37
C ASP A 47 -24.86 -8.99 -7.88
N SER A 48 -25.70 -9.61 -7.10
CA SER A 48 -25.43 -9.84 -5.67
C SER A 48 -24.18 -10.69 -5.43
N ALA A 49 -23.83 -11.56 -6.37
CA ALA A 49 -22.59 -12.36 -6.32
C ALA A 49 -21.33 -11.52 -6.50
N ASP A 50 -21.42 -10.33 -7.09
CA ASP A 50 -20.34 -9.39 -7.32
C ASP A 50 -20.20 -8.31 -6.22
N VAL A 51 -21.11 -8.32 -5.24
CA VAL A 51 -21.07 -7.47 -4.05
C VAL A 51 -20.49 -8.29 -2.90
N LEU A 52 -19.23 -8.01 -2.59
CA LEU A 52 -18.42 -8.82 -1.70
C LEU A 52 -18.31 -8.20 -0.31
N TYR A 53 -18.19 -9.06 0.69
CA TYR A 53 -17.88 -8.66 2.06
C TYR A 53 -16.59 -9.35 2.48
N PRO A 54 -15.58 -8.62 2.96
CA PRO A 54 -14.28 -9.20 3.30
C PRO A 54 -14.39 -10.08 4.54
N ALA A 55 -13.59 -11.16 4.59
CA ALA A 55 -13.55 -12.06 5.74
C ALA A 55 -13.07 -11.33 7.02
N ILE A 56 -12.21 -10.32 6.87
CA ILE A 56 -11.83 -9.38 7.93
C ILE A 56 -12.47 -8.03 7.58
N PRO A 57 -13.57 -7.64 8.24
CA PRO A 57 -14.30 -6.42 7.90
C PRO A 57 -13.45 -5.16 8.08
N GLN A 58 -13.41 -4.33 7.06
CA GLN A 58 -13.02 -2.93 7.20
C GLN A 58 -14.25 -2.19 7.73
N ARG A 59 -14.08 -1.36 8.77
CA ARG A 59 -15.23 -0.71 9.44
C ARG A 59 -15.57 0.64 8.83
N GLU A 60 -15.65 0.70 7.52
CA GLU A 60 -15.98 1.91 6.80
C GLU A 60 -17.39 1.82 6.18
N ASN A 61 -18.06 2.97 6.07
CA ASN A 61 -19.43 3.05 5.56
C ASN A 61 -19.51 3.08 4.03
N GLY A 62 -18.37 2.92 3.35
CA GLY A 62 -18.27 2.97 1.90
C GLY A 62 -18.23 1.59 1.26
N GLN A 63 -18.29 1.61 -0.05
CA GLN A 63 -18.00 0.45 -0.90
C GLN A 63 -17.01 0.88 -1.97
N LEU A 64 -15.97 0.09 -2.17
CA LEU A 64 -15.11 0.28 -3.32
C LEU A 64 -15.69 -0.50 -4.49
N VAL A 65 -15.92 0.17 -5.61
CA VAL A 65 -16.37 -0.44 -6.86
C VAL A 65 -15.18 -0.52 -7.80
N ILE A 66 -14.94 -1.70 -8.34
CA ILE A 66 -13.90 -1.97 -9.32
C ILE A 66 -14.59 -2.36 -10.61
N ALA A 67 -14.23 -1.75 -11.73
CA ALA A 67 -14.69 -2.15 -13.06
C ALA A 67 -13.50 -2.27 -14.00
N SER A 68 -13.51 -3.28 -14.83
CA SER A 68 -12.49 -3.50 -15.87
C SER A 68 -13.05 -3.29 -17.27
N VAL A 69 -12.24 -2.73 -18.14
CA VAL A 69 -12.54 -2.44 -19.54
C VAL A 69 -11.41 -2.90 -20.41
N ASN A 70 -11.73 -3.66 -21.47
CA ASN A 70 -10.77 -3.99 -22.51
C ASN A 70 -10.66 -2.81 -23.51
N LEU A 71 -9.46 -2.29 -23.70
CA LEU A 71 -9.20 -1.15 -24.61
C LEU A 71 -9.47 -1.45 -26.07
N GLU A 72 -9.50 -2.71 -26.48
CA GLU A 72 -9.93 -3.12 -27.83
C GLU A 72 -11.46 -3.15 -28.01
N LYS A 73 -12.19 -3.16 -26.89
CA LYS A 73 -13.66 -3.18 -26.84
C LYS A 73 -14.18 -2.23 -25.76
N PRO A 74 -13.89 -0.93 -25.87
CA PRO A 74 -14.10 0.03 -24.76
C PRO A 74 -15.57 0.29 -24.44
N ASP A 75 -16.48 -0.12 -25.31
CA ASP A 75 -17.93 0.06 -25.12
C ASP A 75 -18.54 -0.94 -24.14
N LYS A 76 -17.74 -1.92 -23.67
CA LYS A 76 -18.21 -2.99 -22.80
C LYS A 76 -17.38 -3.06 -21.52
N ILE A 77 -18.09 -3.19 -20.39
CA ILE A 77 -17.45 -3.62 -19.15
C ILE A 77 -17.11 -5.09 -19.28
N GLN A 78 -15.84 -5.43 -18.95
CA GLN A 78 -15.37 -6.80 -18.98
C GLN A 78 -15.79 -7.54 -17.72
N ASP A 79 -15.59 -6.93 -16.54
CA ASP A 79 -16.00 -7.44 -15.25
C ASP A 79 -16.13 -6.27 -14.24
N SER A 80 -16.89 -6.52 -13.15
CA SER A 80 -17.02 -5.54 -12.09
C SER A 80 -17.30 -6.23 -10.75
N LYS A 81 -16.74 -5.66 -9.69
CA LYS A 81 -16.91 -6.11 -8.30
C LYS A 81 -17.13 -4.91 -7.39
N SER A 82 -17.81 -5.13 -6.28
CA SER A 82 -17.91 -4.17 -5.19
C SER A 82 -17.47 -4.82 -3.89
N LEU A 83 -16.65 -4.10 -3.10
CA LEU A 83 -16.22 -4.51 -1.77
C LEU A 83 -16.89 -3.61 -0.73
N ILE A 84 -17.73 -4.19 0.11
CA ILE A 84 -18.43 -3.47 1.20
C ILE A 84 -17.44 -3.17 2.34
N GLY A 85 -17.59 -2.00 2.94
CA GLY A 85 -16.78 -1.59 4.08
C GLY A 85 -15.37 -1.19 3.71
N ALA A 86 -15.10 -0.95 2.43
CA ALA A 86 -13.80 -0.53 1.94
C ALA A 86 -13.90 0.89 1.38
N SER A 87 -13.18 1.82 1.97
CA SER A 87 -12.88 3.16 1.43
C SER A 87 -11.37 3.37 1.35
N GLY A 88 -10.63 2.27 1.43
CA GLY A 88 -9.19 2.28 1.56
C GLY A 88 -8.45 2.66 0.28
N ARG A 89 -7.14 2.79 0.46
CA ARG A 89 -6.18 2.99 -0.62
C ARG A 89 -6.03 1.71 -1.45
N THR A 90 -5.68 1.87 -2.73
CA THR A 90 -5.48 0.75 -3.65
C THR A 90 -4.03 0.66 -4.11
N TYR A 91 -3.44 -0.52 -4.06
CA TYR A 91 -2.19 -0.87 -4.72
C TYR A 91 -2.49 -1.92 -5.81
N VAL A 92 -1.96 -1.73 -6.99
CA VAL A 92 -2.15 -2.65 -8.12
C VAL A 92 -0.78 -3.07 -8.63
N SER A 93 -0.49 -4.35 -8.54
CA SER A 93 0.68 -5.01 -9.13
C SER A 93 0.37 -5.48 -10.56
N THR A 94 1.21 -6.33 -11.12
CA THR A 94 0.95 -6.98 -12.41
C THR A 94 -0.02 -8.16 -12.33
N GLU A 95 -0.36 -8.64 -11.12
CA GLU A 95 -1.16 -9.85 -10.91
C GLU A 95 -2.35 -9.63 -9.96
N SER A 96 -2.27 -8.62 -9.09
CA SER A 96 -3.23 -8.44 -8.00
C SER A 96 -3.62 -6.99 -7.76
N ILE A 97 -4.81 -6.82 -7.21
CA ILE A 97 -5.31 -5.57 -6.66
C ILE A 97 -5.38 -5.75 -5.14
N TYR A 98 -4.70 -4.89 -4.41
CA TYR A 98 -4.75 -4.82 -2.96
C TYR A 98 -5.51 -3.58 -2.53
N ILE A 99 -6.51 -3.77 -1.67
CA ILE A 99 -7.28 -2.71 -1.03
C ILE A 99 -6.89 -2.73 0.43
N PHE A 100 -6.40 -1.61 0.95
CA PHE A 100 -5.92 -1.54 2.33
C PHE A 100 -6.36 -0.27 3.02
N GLY A 101 -6.65 -0.39 4.31
CA GLY A 101 -7.09 0.70 5.16
C GLY A 101 -6.72 0.47 6.62
N ASP A 102 -6.51 1.57 7.34
CA ASP A 102 -6.13 1.54 8.74
C ASP A 102 -7.34 1.28 9.64
N ASP A 103 -7.18 0.42 10.63
CA ASP A 103 -8.17 0.14 11.67
C ASP A 103 -7.64 0.57 13.04
N TYR A 104 -8.37 1.50 13.66
CA TYR A 104 -8.06 2.10 14.96
C TYR A 104 -8.94 1.56 16.09
N THR A 105 -9.67 0.48 15.87
CA THR A 105 -10.69 0.00 16.83
C THR A 105 -10.16 -0.95 17.89
N GLY A 106 -8.94 -1.44 17.72
CA GLY A 106 -8.21 -2.29 18.67
C GLY A 106 -7.33 -1.49 19.63
N GLU A 107 -6.60 -2.20 20.48
CA GLU A 107 -5.57 -1.62 21.33
C GLU A 107 -4.36 -1.12 20.52
N GLU A 108 -4.04 -1.81 19.44
CA GLU A 108 -2.99 -1.45 18.48
C GLU A 108 -3.63 -1.09 17.13
N MET A 109 -3.03 -0.13 16.46
CA MET A 109 -3.41 0.21 15.09
C MET A 109 -2.99 -0.91 14.14
N GLN A 110 -3.93 -1.33 13.29
CA GLN A 110 -3.71 -2.36 12.28
C GLN A 110 -4.05 -1.81 10.89
N THR A 111 -3.42 -2.35 9.86
CA THR A 111 -3.87 -2.18 8.48
C THR A 111 -4.50 -3.48 8.01
N ARG A 112 -5.75 -3.39 7.56
CA ARG A 112 -6.48 -4.49 6.91
C ARG A 112 -6.24 -4.45 5.43
N ILE A 113 -6.01 -5.62 4.83
CA ILE A 113 -5.66 -5.78 3.43
C ILE A 113 -6.61 -6.81 2.82
N VAL A 114 -7.20 -6.47 1.67
CA VAL A 114 -7.97 -7.41 0.85
C VAL A 114 -7.29 -7.52 -0.51
N ARG A 115 -7.09 -8.74 -0.98
CA ARG A 115 -6.49 -9.08 -2.28
C ARG A 115 -7.54 -9.56 -3.24
N PHE A 116 -7.50 -9.04 -4.46
CA PHE A 116 -8.12 -9.62 -5.64
C PHE A 116 -7.03 -10.03 -6.61
N SER A 117 -7.14 -11.21 -7.20
CA SER A 117 -6.36 -11.53 -8.40
C SER A 117 -7.12 -11.06 -9.64
N TYR A 118 -6.40 -10.79 -10.72
CA TYR A 118 -7.04 -10.46 -11.98
C TYR A 118 -6.25 -11.05 -13.16
N LYS A 119 -6.99 -11.41 -14.21
CA LYS A 119 -6.41 -11.90 -15.46
C LYS A 119 -7.35 -11.58 -16.61
N ASP A 120 -6.80 -11.01 -17.68
CA ASP A 120 -7.57 -10.70 -18.90
C ASP A 120 -8.85 -9.89 -18.64
N GLY A 121 -8.78 -8.97 -17.66
CA GLY A 121 -9.88 -8.12 -17.23
C GLY A 121 -10.87 -8.78 -16.26
N GLU A 122 -10.81 -10.07 -16.02
CA GLU A 122 -11.60 -10.74 -15.00
C GLU A 122 -11.01 -10.52 -13.61
N ILE A 123 -11.85 -10.23 -12.63
CA ILE A 123 -11.50 -9.89 -11.24
C ILE A 123 -12.01 -10.99 -10.33
N GLN A 124 -11.13 -11.64 -9.59
CA GLN A 124 -11.48 -12.72 -8.69
C GLN A 124 -11.19 -12.32 -7.24
N ALA A 125 -12.18 -12.52 -6.37
CA ALA A 125 -11.97 -12.36 -4.94
C ALA A 125 -10.89 -13.34 -4.45
N GLY A 126 -9.93 -12.81 -3.71
CA GLY A 126 -8.82 -13.58 -3.15
C GLY A 126 -8.91 -13.66 -1.63
N ALA A 127 -7.91 -13.13 -0.95
CA ALA A 127 -7.73 -13.25 0.49
C ALA A 127 -7.99 -11.94 1.23
N ALA A 128 -8.18 -12.03 2.55
CA ALA A 128 -8.12 -10.92 3.48
C ALA A 128 -7.10 -11.23 4.59
N GLY A 129 -6.35 -10.22 4.99
CA GLY A 129 -5.34 -10.30 6.03
C GLY A 129 -5.18 -8.98 6.77
N GLU A 130 -4.34 -8.98 7.78
CA GLU A 130 -4.03 -7.79 8.57
C GLU A 130 -2.56 -7.77 8.98
N ILE A 131 -2.03 -6.58 9.15
CA ILE A 131 -0.69 -6.34 9.71
C ILE A 131 -0.79 -5.29 10.82
N ASN A 132 0.14 -5.32 11.76
CA ASN A 132 0.25 -4.28 12.78
C ASN A 132 0.93 -3.03 12.20
N GLY A 133 0.32 -1.87 12.40
CA GLY A 133 0.82 -0.57 11.96
C GLY A 133 0.12 -0.01 10.74
N SER A 134 0.53 1.18 10.32
CA SER A 134 0.02 1.91 9.15
C SER A 134 1.00 1.89 8.00
N ILE A 135 0.48 1.67 6.81
CA ILE A 135 1.22 1.75 5.56
C ILE A 135 1.22 3.21 5.10
N ASN A 136 2.40 3.80 4.91
CA ASN A 136 2.52 5.21 4.53
C ASN A 136 1.85 5.51 3.18
N ASN A 137 2.23 4.77 2.15
CA ASN A 137 1.68 4.94 0.79
C ASN A 137 1.86 3.65 -0.02
N THR A 138 1.42 3.65 -1.28
CA THR A 138 1.50 2.48 -2.16
C THR A 138 2.93 2.04 -2.52
N PHE A 139 3.93 2.90 -2.35
CA PHE A 139 5.33 2.54 -2.55
C PHE A 139 5.92 1.75 -1.38
N SER A 140 5.22 1.74 -0.25
CA SER A 140 5.54 0.89 0.91
C SER A 140 5.07 -0.56 0.74
N MET A 141 4.50 -0.87 -0.42
CA MET A 141 4.00 -2.21 -0.78
C MET A 141 4.63 -2.66 -2.10
N ASP A 142 4.85 -3.95 -2.22
CA ASP A 142 5.32 -4.58 -3.44
C ASP A 142 4.88 -6.04 -3.50
N GLU A 143 4.44 -6.50 -4.67
CA GLU A 143 4.17 -7.91 -4.95
C GLU A 143 5.28 -8.47 -5.83
N TYR A 144 5.98 -9.49 -5.33
CA TYR A 144 7.06 -10.13 -6.03
C TYR A 144 7.03 -11.65 -5.77
N GLU A 145 7.09 -12.44 -6.83
CA GLU A 145 7.08 -13.92 -6.78
C GLU A 145 5.94 -14.52 -5.94
N GLY A 146 4.75 -13.88 -6.00
CA GLY A 146 3.56 -14.33 -5.29
C GLY A 146 3.49 -13.92 -3.81
N TYR A 147 4.46 -13.15 -3.33
CA TYR A 147 4.47 -12.60 -1.96
C TYR A 147 4.19 -11.10 -1.97
N LEU A 148 3.38 -10.66 -1.02
CA LEU A 148 3.20 -9.23 -0.74
C LEU A 148 4.20 -8.80 0.34
N ARG A 149 5.06 -7.83 0.00
CA ARG A 149 6.06 -7.22 0.89
C ARG A 149 5.58 -5.84 1.31
N VAL A 150 5.58 -5.58 2.60
CA VAL A 150 5.02 -4.34 3.14
C VAL A 150 5.91 -3.79 4.23
N VAL A 151 6.19 -2.47 4.19
CA VAL A 151 6.77 -1.76 5.32
C VAL A 151 5.71 -0.86 5.96
N ALA A 152 5.63 -0.89 7.28
CA ALA A 152 4.63 -0.17 8.06
C ALA A 152 5.22 0.45 9.33
N THR A 153 4.64 1.57 9.78
CA THR A 153 4.96 2.19 11.05
C THR A 153 3.95 1.73 12.11
N ARG A 154 4.44 1.21 13.23
CA ARG A 154 3.65 0.81 14.39
C ARG A 154 3.63 1.93 15.43
N TYR A 155 2.48 2.13 16.05
CA TYR A 155 2.24 3.11 17.12
C TYR A 155 1.91 2.37 18.41
N ASN A 156 2.90 2.17 19.30
CA ASN A 156 2.81 1.24 20.42
C ASN A 156 1.99 1.75 21.62
N ASP A 157 1.85 3.07 21.78
CA ASP A 157 1.10 3.70 22.90
C ASP A 157 -0.09 4.53 22.39
N GLY A 158 -0.71 4.09 21.30
CA GLY A 158 -1.74 4.85 20.62
C GLY A 158 -1.16 6.05 19.84
N TRP A 159 -2.00 6.69 19.06
CA TRP A 159 -1.62 7.77 18.12
C TRP A 159 -0.86 8.96 18.76
N TRP A 160 -1.01 9.17 20.06
CA TRP A 160 -0.44 10.31 20.78
C TRP A 160 0.80 9.98 21.63
N GLY A 161 1.15 8.71 21.77
CA GLY A 161 2.16 8.23 22.72
C GLY A 161 3.63 8.42 22.31
N GLY A 162 3.93 8.75 21.08
CA GLY A 162 5.31 8.99 20.60
C GLY A 162 6.22 7.76 20.58
N ASN A 163 5.71 6.58 20.87
CA ASN A 163 6.47 5.32 20.89
C ASN A 163 6.21 4.57 19.57
N MET A 164 6.94 4.98 18.52
CA MET A 164 6.83 4.39 17.20
C MET A 164 7.94 3.38 16.95
N SER A 165 7.67 2.37 16.13
CA SER A 165 8.65 1.49 15.54
C SER A 165 8.21 1.09 14.14
N ASN A 166 9.13 0.59 13.34
CA ASN A 166 8.82 0.21 11.98
C ASN A 166 9.01 -1.29 11.81
N SER A 167 8.25 -1.85 10.89
CA SER A 167 8.29 -3.28 10.60
C SER A 167 8.19 -3.52 9.10
N LEU A 168 8.86 -4.59 8.66
CA LEU A 168 8.67 -5.17 7.35
C LEU A 168 7.93 -6.49 7.53
N PHE A 169 6.92 -6.72 6.73
CA PHE A 169 6.12 -7.93 6.69
C PHE A 169 6.16 -8.55 5.29
N VAL A 170 6.20 -9.87 5.25
CA VAL A 170 6.05 -10.66 4.02
C VAL A 170 4.85 -11.58 4.20
N LEU A 171 3.89 -11.48 3.28
CA LEU A 171 2.66 -12.25 3.30
C LEU A 171 2.57 -13.12 2.03
N ASP A 172 2.02 -14.33 2.16
CA ASP A 172 1.77 -15.22 1.04
C ASP A 172 0.53 -14.80 0.21
N ASP A 173 0.18 -15.57 -0.79
CA ASP A 173 -0.97 -15.35 -1.67
C ASP A 173 -2.33 -15.39 -0.95
N LYS A 174 -2.37 -15.92 0.27
CA LYS A 174 -3.54 -15.94 1.17
C LYS A 174 -3.51 -14.83 2.21
N LEU A 175 -2.57 -13.90 2.07
CA LEU A 175 -2.28 -12.82 3.03
C LEU A 175 -1.95 -13.33 4.44
N LYS A 176 -1.40 -14.54 4.53
CA LYS A 176 -0.84 -15.06 5.78
C LYS A 176 0.60 -14.59 5.90
N MET A 177 0.95 -14.05 7.05
CA MET A 177 2.32 -13.63 7.35
C MET A 177 3.26 -14.84 7.36
N VAL A 178 4.31 -14.79 6.54
CA VAL A 178 5.34 -15.85 6.43
C VAL A 178 6.71 -15.38 6.91
N GLY A 179 7.00 -14.08 6.84
CA GLY A 179 8.25 -13.50 7.33
C GLY A 179 8.04 -12.07 7.83
N LYS A 180 8.94 -11.62 8.71
CA LYS A 180 8.90 -10.26 9.25
C LYS A 180 10.24 -9.81 9.83
N VAL A 181 10.46 -8.50 9.84
CA VAL A 181 11.47 -7.82 10.67
C VAL A 181 10.73 -6.73 11.44
N GLU A 182 10.86 -6.72 12.76
CA GLU A 182 10.13 -5.78 13.64
C GLU A 182 11.07 -4.88 14.43
N ASP A 183 10.50 -3.89 15.08
CA ASP A 183 11.18 -2.98 16.02
C ASP A 183 12.35 -2.18 15.43
N LEU A 184 12.27 -1.86 14.13
CA LEU A 184 13.26 -1.05 13.44
C LEU A 184 13.07 0.44 13.77
N ALA A 185 14.17 1.17 13.89
CA ALA A 185 14.22 2.63 14.02
C ALA A 185 13.18 3.16 15.04
N LYS A 186 13.31 2.77 16.31
CA LYS A 186 12.37 3.17 17.38
C LYS A 186 12.30 4.69 17.53
N GLY A 187 11.09 5.22 17.59
CA GLY A 187 10.80 6.65 17.66
C GLY A 187 10.80 7.35 16.31
N GLU A 188 10.90 6.62 15.22
CA GLU A 188 10.90 7.11 13.85
C GLU A 188 9.71 6.54 13.07
N GLN A 189 9.31 7.21 11.98
CA GLN A 189 8.29 6.72 11.05
C GLN A 189 8.90 6.53 9.65
N ILE A 190 8.27 5.67 8.83
CA ILE A 190 8.66 5.46 7.44
C ILE A 190 8.19 6.65 6.60
N TYR A 191 9.11 7.22 5.81
CA TYR A 191 8.83 8.29 4.84
C TYR A 191 8.75 7.78 3.42
N SER A 192 9.66 6.90 3.03
CA SER A 192 9.66 6.33 1.69
C SER A 192 10.19 4.89 1.67
N ALA A 193 9.73 4.12 0.70
CA ALA A 193 10.20 2.77 0.45
C ALA A 193 10.27 2.48 -1.05
N ARG A 194 11.11 1.54 -1.44
CA ARG A 194 11.19 0.97 -2.79
C ARG A 194 11.70 -0.46 -2.72
N PHE A 195 11.18 -1.28 -3.60
CA PHE A 195 11.56 -2.67 -3.75
C PHE A 195 12.03 -2.94 -5.17
N MET A 196 13.06 -3.76 -5.31
CA MET A 196 13.60 -4.20 -6.60
C MET A 196 14.16 -5.61 -6.47
N GLY A 197 13.53 -6.57 -7.16
CA GLY A 197 13.91 -7.99 -7.05
C GLY A 197 13.92 -8.44 -5.59
N ASP A 198 15.02 -9.04 -5.16
CA ASP A 198 15.19 -9.56 -3.80
C ASP A 198 15.60 -8.52 -2.76
N THR A 199 15.53 -7.24 -3.09
CA THR A 199 16.00 -6.18 -2.18
C THR A 199 14.94 -5.11 -1.95
N GLY A 200 14.80 -4.67 -0.70
CA GLY A 200 14.01 -3.51 -0.31
C GLY A 200 14.89 -2.38 0.25
N TYR A 201 14.47 -1.14 0.02
CA TYR A 201 15.07 0.07 0.59
C TYR A 201 13.98 0.90 1.23
N PHE A 202 14.19 1.37 2.46
CA PHE A 202 13.25 2.31 3.09
C PHE A 202 13.97 3.31 3.99
N VAL A 203 13.40 4.50 4.05
CA VAL A 203 13.89 5.62 4.85
C VAL A 203 12.94 5.84 6.00
N THR A 204 13.50 5.92 7.20
CA THR A 204 12.80 6.37 8.40
C THR A 204 13.35 7.74 8.82
N TYR A 205 12.62 8.51 9.60
CA TYR A 205 13.07 9.83 10.04
C TYR A 205 12.52 10.25 11.40
N ARG A 206 13.41 10.86 12.17
CA ARG A 206 13.08 11.72 13.31
C ARG A 206 14.00 12.95 13.37
N GLN A 207 15.31 12.78 13.30
CA GLN A 207 16.34 13.84 13.30
C GLN A 207 17.52 13.53 12.38
N MET A 208 17.88 12.26 12.24
CA MET A 208 18.87 11.74 11.28
C MET A 208 18.28 10.52 10.61
N ASP A 209 18.43 10.43 9.29
CA ASP A 209 17.84 9.35 8.50
C ASP A 209 18.72 8.12 8.40
N PRO A 210 18.27 6.98 8.84
CA PRO A 210 18.75 5.74 8.26
C PRO A 210 18.00 5.39 6.96
N LEU A 211 18.76 5.20 5.89
CA LEU A 211 18.35 4.41 4.75
C LEU A 211 18.67 2.94 5.05
N PHE A 212 17.66 2.14 5.23
CA PHE A 212 17.80 0.69 5.40
C PHE A 212 17.79 -0.02 4.05
N SER A 213 18.61 -1.06 3.94
CA SER A 213 18.54 -2.07 2.88
C SER A 213 18.19 -3.42 3.49
N VAL A 214 17.35 -4.18 2.81
CA VAL A 214 16.77 -5.44 3.30
C VAL A 214 16.94 -6.53 2.25
N ASP A 215 17.42 -7.69 2.65
CA ASP A 215 17.38 -8.93 1.89
C ASP A 215 16.00 -9.57 2.00
N LEU A 216 15.38 -9.85 0.87
CA LEU A 216 14.06 -10.46 0.72
C LEU A 216 14.12 -11.73 -0.15
N SER A 217 15.33 -12.25 -0.40
CA SER A 217 15.54 -13.47 -1.20
C SER A 217 14.91 -14.72 -0.57
N ASP A 218 14.84 -14.76 0.76
CA ASP A 218 14.04 -15.73 1.49
C ASP A 218 12.82 -15.02 2.10
N PRO A 219 11.60 -15.20 1.55
CA PRO A 219 10.42 -14.54 2.06
C PRO A 219 10.06 -14.92 3.50
N THR A 220 10.59 -16.03 4.01
CA THR A 220 10.35 -16.49 5.38
C THR A 220 11.36 -15.98 6.40
N ASP A 221 12.49 -15.43 5.93
CA ASP A 221 13.58 -14.95 6.78
C ASP A 221 14.19 -13.63 6.25
N PRO A 222 13.38 -12.55 6.11
CA PRO A 222 13.87 -11.26 5.66
C PRO A 222 14.90 -10.69 6.64
N LYS A 223 15.98 -10.05 6.12
CA LYS A 223 17.11 -9.57 6.93
C LYS A 223 17.52 -8.15 6.56
N ILE A 224 17.83 -7.34 7.56
CA ILE A 224 18.50 -6.06 7.34
C ILE A 224 19.94 -6.33 6.89
N LEU A 225 20.29 -5.82 5.71
CA LEU A 225 21.63 -5.91 5.13
C LEU A 225 22.52 -4.76 5.58
N GLY A 226 21.96 -3.57 5.71
CA GLY A 226 22.69 -2.38 6.07
C GLY A 226 21.80 -1.21 6.48
N GLU A 227 22.45 -0.24 7.11
CA GLU A 227 21.88 1.02 7.55
C GLU A 227 22.86 2.14 7.19
N LEU A 228 22.44 3.10 6.37
CA LEU A 228 23.20 4.29 6.04
C LEU A 228 22.59 5.50 6.73
N LYS A 229 23.32 6.12 7.66
CA LYS A 229 22.90 7.37 8.33
C LYS A 229 23.41 8.57 7.55
N ILE A 230 22.52 9.46 7.18
CA ILE A 230 22.81 10.72 6.47
C ILE A 230 22.04 11.87 7.11
N THR A 231 22.45 13.11 6.83
CA THR A 231 21.67 14.30 7.21
C THR A 231 20.50 14.50 6.25
N GLY A 232 19.40 14.97 6.76
CA GLY A 232 18.17 15.16 5.98
C GLY A 232 17.43 13.85 5.71
N PHE A 233 16.39 13.87 4.90
CA PHE A 233 15.58 12.69 4.60
C PHE A 233 15.00 12.68 3.20
N SER A 234 14.74 11.49 2.67
CA SER A 234 14.12 11.28 1.37
C SER A 234 12.64 10.95 1.54
N GLU A 235 11.76 11.85 1.06
CA GLU A 235 10.31 11.61 0.99
C GLU A 235 9.93 10.72 -0.19
N TYR A 236 10.83 10.63 -1.19
CA TYR A 236 10.63 9.83 -2.38
C TYR A 236 11.95 9.17 -2.79
N LEU A 237 11.87 7.91 -3.14
CA LEU A 237 12.98 7.12 -3.68
C LEU A 237 12.66 6.67 -5.10
N HIS A 238 13.65 6.65 -5.98
CA HIS A 238 13.51 6.21 -7.36
C HIS A 238 14.75 5.46 -7.83
N PHE A 239 14.57 4.24 -8.35
CA PHE A 239 15.69 3.51 -8.96
C PHE A 239 16.14 4.19 -10.25
N TYR A 240 17.44 4.39 -10.38
CA TYR A 240 18.08 4.89 -11.58
C TYR A 240 19.05 3.83 -12.10
N GLY A 241 18.52 2.93 -12.94
CA GLY A 241 19.20 1.68 -13.29
C GLY A 241 19.20 0.69 -12.13
N GLU A 242 20.11 -0.28 -12.18
CA GLU A 242 20.19 -1.39 -11.22
C GLU A 242 21.03 -1.02 -9.97
N ASP A 243 22.01 -0.14 -10.12
CA ASP A 243 23.02 0.16 -9.11
C ASP A 243 22.84 1.52 -8.44
N ARG A 244 21.81 2.27 -8.77
CA ARG A 244 21.60 3.62 -8.26
C ARG A 244 20.18 3.84 -7.73
N LEU A 245 20.12 4.57 -6.63
CA LEU A 245 18.88 5.01 -6.02
C LEU A 245 18.92 6.54 -5.84
N LEU A 246 17.95 7.24 -6.42
CA LEU A 246 17.79 8.68 -6.23
C LEU A 246 16.83 8.91 -5.07
N GLY A 247 17.24 9.70 -4.10
CA GLY A 247 16.39 10.23 -3.04
C GLY A 247 16.05 11.70 -3.29
N ILE A 248 14.78 12.04 -3.10
CA ILE A 248 14.28 13.42 -3.17
C ILE A 248 13.61 13.75 -1.84
N GLY A 249 14.04 14.80 -1.18
CA GLY A 249 13.53 15.17 0.13
C GLY A 249 14.12 16.47 0.66
N TRP A 250 14.50 16.49 1.91
CA TRP A 250 14.96 17.70 2.60
C TRP A 250 16.30 17.51 3.26
N GLU A 251 17.17 18.51 3.11
CA GLU A 251 18.34 18.66 4.00
C GLU A 251 17.85 19.21 5.33
N THR A 252 18.41 18.71 6.43
CA THR A 252 18.06 19.17 7.76
C THR A 252 19.32 19.52 8.55
N ASP A 253 19.17 20.47 9.46
CA ASP A 253 20.18 20.77 10.46
C ASP A 253 20.34 19.56 11.40
N PRO A 254 21.55 19.01 11.58
CA PRO A 254 21.77 17.80 12.35
C PRO A 254 21.49 17.98 13.86
N ASP A 255 21.56 19.20 14.39
CA ASP A 255 21.37 19.47 15.81
C ASP A 255 19.92 19.82 16.15
N THR A 256 19.23 20.54 15.26
CA THR A 256 17.86 21.02 15.49
C THR A 256 16.80 20.24 14.76
N GLY A 257 17.15 19.53 13.67
CA GLY A 257 16.21 18.87 12.77
C GLY A 257 15.42 19.85 11.86
N GLU A 258 15.78 21.14 11.86
CA GLU A 258 15.13 22.16 11.02
C GLU A 258 15.41 21.91 9.54
N ARG A 259 14.40 22.06 8.69
CA ARG A 259 14.55 21.91 7.23
C ARG A 259 15.31 23.11 6.66
N LEU A 260 16.44 22.83 6.01
CA LEU A 260 17.32 23.84 5.41
C LEU A 260 17.00 24.09 3.93
N GLY A 261 16.55 23.06 3.21
CA GLY A 261 16.23 23.16 1.79
C GLY A 261 15.94 21.82 1.15
N LEU A 262 15.57 21.87 -0.14
CA LEU A 262 15.38 20.66 -0.94
C LEU A 262 16.71 19.91 -1.12
N LYS A 263 16.69 18.60 -0.93
CA LYS A 263 17.81 17.70 -1.11
C LYS A 263 17.55 16.68 -2.18
N LEU A 264 18.49 16.50 -3.07
CA LEU A 264 18.59 15.39 -4.01
C LEU A 264 19.81 14.57 -3.64
N SER A 265 19.66 13.30 -3.35
CA SER A 265 20.76 12.39 -3.01
C SER A 265 20.83 11.26 -4.01
N MET A 266 22.03 10.97 -4.50
CA MET A 266 22.31 9.79 -5.29
C MET A 266 23.01 8.75 -4.43
N PHE A 267 22.43 7.56 -4.33
CA PHE A 267 23.00 6.44 -3.59
C PHE A 267 23.55 5.39 -4.55
N ASP A 268 24.74 4.87 -4.24
CA ASP A 268 25.29 3.65 -4.81
C ASP A 268 24.72 2.46 -4.05
N ILE A 269 23.93 1.65 -4.73
CA ILE A 269 23.27 0.43 -4.22
C ILE A 269 23.81 -0.85 -4.86
N SER A 270 24.94 -0.78 -5.59
CA SER A 270 25.58 -1.95 -6.21
C SER A 270 25.94 -3.06 -5.21
N ASN A 271 26.15 -2.67 -3.95
CA ASN A 271 26.24 -3.59 -2.82
C ASN A 271 25.22 -3.19 -1.76
N PRO A 272 24.05 -3.87 -1.67
CA PRO A 272 23.01 -3.50 -0.72
C PRO A 272 23.47 -3.49 0.75
N ALA A 273 24.46 -4.30 1.12
CA ALA A 273 25.01 -4.31 2.47
C ALA A 273 25.94 -3.11 2.77
N LYS A 274 26.28 -2.31 1.75
CA LYS A 274 27.22 -1.18 1.85
C LYS A 274 26.77 0.01 1.01
N VAL A 275 25.53 0.40 1.14
CA VAL A 275 24.95 1.57 0.47
C VAL A 275 25.75 2.82 0.84
N LYS A 276 25.97 3.71 -0.13
CA LYS A 276 26.70 4.97 0.06
C LYS A 276 25.98 6.11 -0.65
N GLU A 277 25.88 7.27 -0.01
CA GLU A 277 25.58 8.52 -0.70
C GLU A 277 26.83 8.95 -1.50
N ILE A 278 26.69 9.08 -2.81
CA ILE A 278 27.83 9.37 -3.72
C ILE A 278 27.74 10.77 -4.30
N ASP A 279 26.57 11.39 -4.24
CA ASP A 279 26.37 12.79 -4.67
C ASP A 279 25.14 13.38 -3.98
N LYS A 280 25.10 14.72 -3.84
CA LYS A 280 23.97 15.46 -3.32
C LYS A 280 23.90 16.89 -3.86
#